data_536be5cffc4cd919ef0f642995d757e5
#
_entry.id   536be5cffc4cd919ef0f642995d757e5
#
_cell.length_a   1.000
_cell.length_b   1.000
_cell.length_c   1.000
_cell.angle_alpha   90.00
_cell.angle_beta   90.00
_cell.angle_gamma   90.00
#
_symmetry.space_group_name_H-M   'P 1'
#
loop_
_entity.id
_entity.type
_entity.pdbx_description
1 polymer ?
#
loop_
_entity_poly.entity_id
_entity_poly.type
_entity_poly.pdbx_seq_one_letter_code
_entity_poly.pdbx_strand_id
1 'polypeptide(L)'
;MQTERELRQQIVEIGRRIYEHGFVAASDGNVSARLADGTILTTPTMVCKGRMSEDMLVLVDVNGSKLRRDERNPSSEFAMHKMIYQMRPDVHAVVHAHPPFGTGFAVANVPLDKPLLSEVILTLGCVPLTGYGTPSTDELPQSLAPFIPHHDALLLANHGAVAYGPELETAFARMETLEHFAKITLIARLVGKPHELPPDAIEKLLDVRERAGYMSAGTRGCQACGYSQGHSSTCAVGSATRSYGANGDDTVTLTRRELTALITEAARLVAREIK
;
A
#
# COMPACT_ATOMS: atom_id res chain seq x y z
N MET A 1 -0.82 -25.82 -0.46
CA MET A 1 0.28 -24.85 -0.22
C MET A 1 1.14 -24.80 -1.44
N GLN A 2 1.58 -23.62 -1.86
CA GLN A 2 2.41 -23.44 -3.05
C GLN A 2 3.86 -23.87 -2.78
N THR A 3 4.50 -24.42 -3.79
CA THR A 3 5.91 -24.81 -3.76
C THR A 3 6.81 -23.56 -3.89
N GLU A 4 8.09 -23.69 -3.48
CA GLU A 4 9.06 -22.60 -3.67
C GLU A 4 9.17 -22.18 -5.14
N ARG A 5 9.11 -23.12 -6.07
CA ARG A 5 9.17 -22.83 -7.52
C ARG A 5 7.98 -21.99 -7.97
N GLU A 6 6.76 -22.32 -7.57
CA GLU A 6 5.57 -21.57 -7.90
C GLU A 6 5.62 -20.16 -7.32
N LEU A 7 6.08 -19.99 -6.07
CA LEU A 7 6.25 -18.68 -5.46
C LEU A 7 7.32 -17.84 -6.16
N ARG A 8 8.42 -18.46 -6.63
CA ARG A 8 9.43 -17.75 -7.43
C ARG A 8 8.86 -17.19 -8.72
N GLN A 9 8.08 -17.98 -9.44
CA GLN A 9 7.40 -17.57 -10.66
C GLN A 9 6.42 -16.41 -10.39
N GLN A 10 5.61 -16.52 -9.34
CA GLN A 10 4.66 -15.49 -8.97
C GLN A 10 5.32 -14.19 -8.51
N ILE A 11 6.40 -14.23 -7.72
CA ILE A 11 7.12 -13.02 -7.31
C ILE A 11 7.70 -12.30 -8.53
N VAL A 12 8.27 -13.04 -9.48
CA VAL A 12 8.79 -12.46 -10.73
C VAL A 12 7.66 -11.82 -11.54
N GLU A 13 6.53 -12.50 -11.68
CA GLU A 13 5.36 -11.99 -12.38
C GLU A 13 4.78 -10.73 -11.70
N ILE A 14 4.64 -10.74 -10.38
CA ILE A 14 4.20 -9.54 -9.63
C ILE A 14 5.22 -8.41 -9.78
N GLY A 15 6.52 -8.73 -9.72
CA GLY A 15 7.58 -7.76 -10.00
C GLY A 15 7.44 -7.09 -11.37
N ARG A 16 7.13 -7.88 -12.40
CA ARG A 16 6.86 -7.39 -13.75
C ARG A 16 5.62 -6.48 -13.76
N ARG A 17 4.52 -6.91 -13.15
CA ARG A 17 3.25 -6.16 -13.12
C ARG A 17 3.39 -4.82 -12.40
N ILE A 18 4.03 -4.75 -11.22
CA ILE A 18 4.25 -3.46 -10.52
C ILE A 18 5.13 -2.50 -11.33
N TYR A 19 6.07 -3.03 -12.13
CA TYR A 19 6.89 -2.22 -13.04
C TYR A 19 6.08 -1.72 -14.23
N GLU A 20 5.30 -2.58 -14.89
CA GLU A 20 4.47 -2.23 -16.05
C GLU A 20 3.34 -1.26 -15.70
N HIS A 21 2.78 -1.35 -14.49
CA HIS A 21 1.80 -0.39 -13.99
C HIS A 21 2.42 0.96 -13.58
N GLY A 22 3.75 1.08 -13.62
CA GLY A 22 4.44 2.29 -13.19
C GLY A 22 4.39 2.50 -11.67
N PHE A 23 4.20 1.42 -10.88
CA PHE A 23 4.20 1.51 -9.43
C PHE A 23 5.61 1.56 -8.84
N VAL A 24 6.61 1.25 -9.63
CA VAL A 24 8.02 1.32 -9.23
C VAL A 24 8.88 1.88 -10.38
N ALA A 25 9.94 2.58 -10.01
CA ALA A 25 10.98 3.04 -10.92
C ALA A 25 12.32 2.41 -10.56
N ALA A 26 13.21 2.26 -11.53
CA ALA A 26 14.56 1.72 -11.33
C ALA A 26 14.57 0.43 -10.49
N SER A 27 15.12 0.47 -9.27
CA SER A 27 15.21 -0.65 -8.34
C SER A 27 14.22 -0.58 -7.16
N ASP A 28 13.29 0.37 -7.20
CA ASP A 28 12.34 0.60 -6.12
C ASP A 28 11.40 -0.59 -5.89
N GLY A 29 10.76 -0.58 -4.72
CA GLY A 29 9.81 -1.59 -4.32
C GLY A 29 10.43 -2.95 -4.01
N ASN A 30 9.66 -3.81 -3.39
CA ASN A 30 10.07 -5.17 -3.04
C ASN A 30 8.85 -6.06 -2.79
N VAL A 31 9.03 -7.35 -3.02
CA VAL A 31 7.99 -8.36 -2.87
C VAL A 31 8.57 -9.54 -2.09
N SER A 32 7.78 -10.10 -1.19
CA SER A 32 8.16 -11.34 -0.51
C SER A 32 6.98 -12.28 -0.30
N ALA A 33 7.28 -13.56 -0.13
CA ALA A 33 6.30 -14.59 0.20
C ALA A 33 6.87 -15.57 1.23
N ARG A 34 6.01 -15.98 2.20
CA ARG A 34 6.33 -16.97 3.22
C ARG A 34 5.98 -18.37 2.72
N LEU A 35 6.91 -19.28 2.82
CA LEU A 35 6.73 -20.70 2.52
C LEU A 35 6.07 -21.43 3.70
N ALA A 36 5.64 -22.66 3.45
CA ALA A 36 4.98 -23.52 4.44
C ALA A 36 5.88 -23.88 5.65
N ASP A 37 7.19 -23.94 5.45
CA ASP A 37 8.19 -24.20 6.50
C ASP A 37 8.56 -22.94 7.31
N GLY A 38 7.95 -21.80 6.99
CA GLY A 38 8.20 -20.51 7.64
C GLY A 38 9.36 -19.72 7.04
N THR A 39 10.11 -20.27 6.10
CA THR A 39 11.13 -19.51 5.36
C THR A 39 10.48 -18.47 4.44
N ILE A 40 11.23 -17.44 4.04
CA ILE A 40 10.70 -16.33 3.26
C ILE A 40 11.52 -16.17 1.98
N LEU A 41 10.83 -16.15 0.86
CA LEU A 41 11.38 -15.79 -0.42
C LEU A 41 11.18 -14.30 -0.66
N THR A 42 12.24 -13.57 -1.00
CA THR A 42 12.19 -12.11 -1.16
C THR A 42 12.97 -11.64 -2.38
N THR A 43 12.57 -10.51 -2.92
CA THR A 43 13.28 -9.83 -4.00
C THR A 43 14.63 -9.32 -3.51
N PRO A 44 15.69 -9.36 -4.36
CA PRO A 44 17.00 -8.82 -4.02
C PRO A 44 17.00 -7.29 -4.01
N THR A 45 17.92 -6.71 -3.25
CA THR A 45 18.20 -5.26 -3.31
C THR A 45 18.80 -4.86 -4.65
N MET A 46 18.62 -3.60 -5.06
CA MET A 46 19.22 -2.97 -6.24
C MET A 46 18.92 -3.65 -7.60
N VAL A 47 17.82 -4.39 -7.68
CA VAL A 47 17.37 -5.03 -8.93
C VAL A 47 16.04 -4.45 -9.39
N CYS A 48 15.96 -4.10 -10.67
CA CYS A 48 14.72 -3.65 -11.30
C CYS A 48 13.67 -4.75 -11.29
N LYS A 49 12.50 -4.49 -10.72
CA LYS A 49 11.44 -5.49 -10.52
C LYS A 49 10.88 -6.03 -11.83
N GLY A 50 10.88 -5.20 -12.89
CA GLY A 50 10.46 -5.61 -14.24
C GLY A 50 11.47 -6.48 -15.00
N ARG A 51 12.67 -6.72 -14.44
CA ARG A 51 13.76 -7.47 -15.09
C ARG A 51 14.30 -8.61 -14.24
N MET A 52 13.56 -9.03 -13.24
CA MET A 52 13.97 -10.15 -12.38
C MET A 52 13.75 -11.49 -13.08
N SER A 53 14.59 -12.46 -12.71
CA SER A 53 14.40 -13.89 -12.98
C SER A 53 14.32 -14.66 -11.66
N GLU A 54 13.80 -15.87 -11.72
CA GLU A 54 13.52 -16.71 -10.54
C GLU A 54 14.78 -17.00 -9.70
N ASP A 55 15.94 -17.14 -10.36
CA ASP A 55 17.24 -17.40 -9.72
C ASP A 55 17.79 -16.19 -8.95
N MET A 56 17.28 -14.99 -9.22
CA MET A 56 17.68 -13.76 -8.51
C MET A 56 17.07 -13.66 -7.11
N LEU A 57 15.96 -14.37 -6.85
CA LEU A 57 15.26 -14.28 -5.58
C LEU A 57 16.03 -14.92 -4.44
N VAL A 58 16.03 -14.27 -3.28
CA VAL A 58 16.81 -14.68 -2.10
C VAL A 58 15.90 -15.40 -1.12
N LEU A 59 16.34 -16.58 -0.64
CA LEU A 59 15.67 -17.32 0.42
C LEU A 59 16.32 -16.97 1.77
N VAL A 60 15.47 -16.53 2.72
CA VAL A 60 15.90 -16.12 4.06
C VAL A 60 15.09 -16.84 5.14
N ASP A 61 15.63 -16.88 6.35
CA ASP A 61 14.86 -17.25 7.54
C ASP A 61 13.94 -16.10 8.00
N VAL A 62 13.16 -16.33 9.07
CA VAL A 62 12.27 -15.33 9.65
C VAL A 62 12.99 -14.07 10.18
N ASN A 63 14.30 -14.13 10.37
CA ASN A 63 15.14 -13.03 10.82
C ASN A 63 15.79 -12.25 9.68
N GLY A 64 15.70 -12.77 8.45
CA GLY A 64 16.31 -12.19 7.26
C GLY A 64 17.71 -12.73 6.96
N SER A 65 18.16 -13.78 7.67
CA SER A 65 19.43 -14.43 7.41
C SER A 65 19.33 -15.32 6.17
N LYS A 66 20.29 -15.18 5.24
CA LYS A 66 20.31 -16.00 4.02
C LYS A 66 20.47 -17.48 4.32
N LEU A 67 19.62 -18.31 3.74
CA LEU A 67 19.65 -19.77 3.91
C LEU A 67 20.47 -20.48 2.83
N ARG A 68 20.76 -19.80 1.73
CA ARG A 68 21.59 -20.32 0.64
C ARG A 68 22.77 -19.38 0.37
N ARG A 69 23.85 -19.95 -0.15
CA ARG A 69 25.00 -19.18 -0.62
C ARG A 69 24.60 -18.48 -1.92
N ASP A 70 24.15 -17.24 -1.79
CA ASP A 70 23.79 -16.36 -2.89
C ASP A 70 24.63 -15.07 -2.78
N GLU A 71 25.12 -14.57 -3.92
CA GLU A 71 25.86 -13.30 -3.96
C GLU A 71 24.94 -12.10 -3.70
N ARG A 72 23.62 -12.26 -4.00
CA ARG A 72 22.63 -11.21 -3.78
C ARG A 72 22.25 -11.10 -2.31
N ASN A 73 21.89 -9.90 -1.92
CA ASN A 73 21.32 -9.63 -0.60
C ASN A 73 19.81 -9.42 -0.70
N PRO A 74 19.03 -9.78 0.33
CA PRO A 74 17.62 -9.45 0.38
C PRO A 74 17.43 -7.92 0.31
N SER A 75 16.22 -7.48 -0.01
CA SER A 75 15.88 -6.05 0.02
C SER A 75 16.34 -5.40 1.33
N SER A 76 16.88 -4.19 1.24
CA SER A 76 17.25 -3.38 2.41
C SER A 76 16.06 -3.03 3.31
N GLU A 77 14.84 -3.18 2.80
CA GLU A 77 13.60 -2.94 3.53
C GLU A 77 12.94 -4.23 4.03
N PHE A 78 13.65 -5.35 3.99
CA PHE A 78 13.12 -6.63 4.49
C PHE A 78 12.66 -6.56 5.96
N ALA A 79 13.25 -5.68 6.76
CA ALA A 79 12.84 -5.45 8.16
C ALA A 79 11.35 -5.07 8.27
N MET A 80 10.79 -4.30 7.32
CA MET A 80 9.37 -3.99 7.23
C MET A 80 8.53 -5.26 6.98
N HIS A 81 8.92 -6.09 6.01
CA HIS A 81 8.24 -7.34 5.73
C HIS A 81 8.29 -8.30 6.91
N LYS A 82 9.45 -8.44 7.54
CA LYS A 82 9.64 -9.24 8.76
C LYS A 82 8.65 -8.85 9.85
N MET A 83 8.51 -7.55 10.14
CA MET A 83 7.59 -7.08 11.16
C MET A 83 6.13 -7.43 10.82
N ILE A 84 5.73 -7.25 9.57
CA ILE A 84 4.38 -7.63 9.11
C ILE A 84 4.15 -9.13 9.33
N TYR A 85 5.08 -9.98 8.94
CA TYR A 85 4.98 -11.43 9.14
C TYR A 85 4.95 -11.84 10.62
N GLN A 86 5.66 -11.13 11.49
CA GLN A 86 5.67 -11.40 12.92
C GLN A 86 4.36 -11.01 13.60
N MET A 87 3.77 -9.89 13.20
CA MET A 87 2.53 -9.37 13.82
C MET A 87 1.26 -9.97 13.21
N ARG A 88 1.34 -10.53 11.99
CA ARG A 88 0.21 -11.09 11.24
C ARG A 88 0.55 -12.50 10.74
N PRO A 89 0.30 -13.53 11.58
CA PRO A 89 0.52 -14.94 11.18
C PRO A 89 -0.30 -15.39 9.97
N ASP A 90 -1.44 -14.74 9.72
CA ASP A 90 -2.32 -14.96 8.57
C ASP A 90 -1.77 -14.38 7.26
N VAL A 91 -0.75 -13.54 7.32
CA VAL A 91 -0.12 -12.95 6.14
C VAL A 91 0.99 -13.85 5.62
N HIS A 92 0.91 -14.18 4.32
CA HIS A 92 1.92 -14.99 3.63
C HIS A 92 2.59 -14.25 2.48
N ALA A 93 2.13 -13.04 2.13
CA ALA A 93 2.73 -12.23 1.08
C ALA A 93 2.69 -10.73 1.40
N VAL A 94 3.76 -10.03 1.01
CA VAL A 94 3.90 -8.58 1.16
C VAL A 94 4.38 -7.97 -0.15
N VAL A 95 3.73 -6.90 -0.57
CA VAL A 95 4.08 -6.08 -1.74
C VAL A 95 4.29 -4.65 -1.28
N HIS A 96 5.49 -4.13 -1.47
CA HIS A 96 5.82 -2.71 -1.27
C HIS A 96 6.16 -2.07 -2.61
N ALA A 97 5.59 -0.90 -2.86
CA ALA A 97 5.78 -0.13 -4.09
C ALA A 97 5.60 1.37 -3.82
N HIS A 98 5.88 2.18 -4.84
CA HIS A 98 5.67 3.62 -4.82
C HIS A 98 4.62 4.03 -5.87
N PRO A 99 3.37 3.52 -5.78
CA PRO A 99 2.34 3.82 -6.77
C PRO A 99 2.09 5.33 -6.80
N PRO A 100 2.08 5.98 -7.99
CA PRO A 100 2.17 7.45 -8.11
C PRO A 100 1.08 8.22 -7.35
N PHE A 101 -0.17 7.78 -7.44
CA PHE A 101 -1.27 8.48 -6.75
C PHE A 101 -1.24 8.20 -5.25
N GLY A 102 -1.06 6.94 -4.83
CA GLY A 102 -0.92 6.58 -3.42
C GLY A 102 0.26 7.28 -2.77
N THR A 103 1.42 7.28 -3.42
CA THR A 103 2.62 7.99 -2.95
C THR A 103 2.40 9.49 -2.91
N GLY A 104 1.66 10.07 -3.88
CA GLY A 104 1.29 11.47 -3.86
C GLY A 104 0.49 11.85 -2.61
N PHE A 105 -0.48 11.01 -2.20
CA PHE A 105 -1.21 11.17 -0.94
C PHE A 105 -0.29 11.04 0.28
N ALA A 106 0.64 10.08 0.27
CA ALA A 106 1.61 9.89 1.34
C ALA A 106 2.56 11.09 1.51
N VAL A 107 3.02 11.69 0.40
CA VAL A 107 3.84 12.92 0.40
C VAL A 107 3.04 14.13 0.86
N ALA A 108 1.77 14.23 0.46
CA ALA A 108 0.87 15.30 0.91
C ALA A 108 0.43 15.15 2.38
N ASN A 109 0.85 14.07 3.06
CA ASN A 109 0.44 13.73 4.43
C ASN A 109 -1.08 13.56 4.59
N VAL A 110 -1.73 12.94 3.59
CA VAL A 110 -3.19 12.74 3.54
C VAL A 110 -3.49 11.24 3.49
N PRO A 111 -4.20 10.69 4.49
CA PRO A 111 -4.61 9.29 4.46
C PRO A 111 -5.74 9.05 3.44
N LEU A 112 -5.93 7.79 3.06
CA LEU A 112 -7.04 7.31 2.25
C LEU A 112 -8.07 6.58 3.16
N ASP A 113 -8.55 7.29 4.16
CA ASP A 113 -9.38 6.77 5.26
C ASP A 113 -10.88 7.08 5.11
N LYS A 114 -11.28 7.77 4.06
CA LYS A 114 -12.67 8.15 3.84
C LYS A 114 -13.46 7.07 3.10
N PRO A 115 -14.70 6.78 3.53
CA PRO A 115 -15.56 5.77 2.92
C PRO A 115 -16.21 6.29 1.63
N LEU A 116 -15.43 6.38 0.55
CA LEU A 116 -15.88 6.97 -0.71
C LEU A 116 -16.35 5.93 -1.74
N LEU A 117 -15.82 4.69 -1.69
CA LEU A 117 -16.09 3.64 -2.67
C LEU A 117 -16.50 2.33 -2.00
N SER A 118 -17.59 1.74 -2.47
CA SER A 118 -18.10 0.47 -1.95
C SER A 118 -17.10 -0.66 -2.08
N GLU A 119 -16.43 -0.76 -3.22
CA GLU A 119 -15.45 -1.81 -3.53
C GLU A 119 -14.24 -1.74 -2.59
N VAL A 120 -13.81 -0.52 -2.23
CA VAL A 120 -12.70 -0.32 -1.30
C VAL A 120 -13.08 -0.81 0.10
N ILE A 121 -14.29 -0.50 0.58
CA ILE A 121 -14.78 -0.98 1.88
C ILE A 121 -14.84 -2.52 1.88
N LEU A 122 -15.32 -3.12 0.79
CA LEU A 122 -15.44 -4.57 0.67
C LEU A 122 -14.07 -5.28 0.67
N THR A 123 -13.12 -4.82 -0.11
CA THR A 123 -11.89 -5.58 -0.41
C THR A 123 -10.69 -5.15 0.42
N LEU A 124 -10.58 -3.87 0.73
CA LEU A 124 -9.41 -3.28 1.38
C LEU A 124 -9.70 -2.68 2.76
N GLY A 125 -10.82 -2.00 2.89
CA GLY A 125 -11.11 -1.15 4.04
C GLY A 125 -10.49 0.23 3.88
N CYS A 126 -10.10 0.88 4.99
CA CYS A 126 -9.38 2.14 4.89
C CYS A 126 -7.87 1.93 4.80
N VAL A 127 -7.17 2.90 4.22
CA VAL A 127 -5.72 2.90 4.12
C VAL A 127 -5.17 4.08 4.93
N PRO A 128 -4.71 3.83 6.16
CA PRO A 128 -4.13 4.87 7.00
C PRO A 128 -2.75 5.28 6.50
N LEU A 129 -2.32 6.45 6.95
CA LEU A 129 -0.97 6.96 6.75
C LEU A 129 -0.14 6.75 8.01
N THR A 130 1.02 6.11 7.89
CA THR A 130 1.97 5.95 9.00
C THR A 130 2.78 7.23 9.21
N GLY A 131 3.43 7.36 10.35
CA GLY A 131 4.48 8.36 10.54
C GLY A 131 5.65 8.12 9.59
N TYR A 132 6.50 9.15 9.39
CA TYR A 132 7.74 8.97 8.66
C TYR A 132 8.71 8.08 9.45
N GLY A 133 9.31 7.14 8.74
CA GLY A 133 10.43 6.33 9.21
C GLY A 133 11.47 6.23 8.10
N THR A 134 12.73 6.45 8.45
CA THR A 134 13.84 6.41 7.49
C THR A 134 13.96 5.01 6.88
N PRO A 135 13.87 4.85 5.54
CA PRO A 135 14.02 3.57 4.87
C PRO A 135 15.34 2.88 5.24
N SER A 136 15.33 1.55 5.28
CA SER A 136 16.52 0.72 5.63
C SER A 136 17.01 0.89 7.08
N THR A 137 16.22 1.49 7.95
CA THR A 137 16.46 1.57 9.41
C THR A 137 15.30 0.93 10.17
N ASP A 138 15.43 0.80 11.49
CA ASP A 138 14.37 0.29 12.36
C ASP A 138 13.20 1.28 12.53
N GLU A 139 13.37 2.55 12.14
CA GLU A 139 12.31 3.56 12.23
C GLU A 139 11.13 3.23 11.34
N LEU A 140 11.39 2.76 10.11
CA LEU A 140 10.32 2.41 9.16
C LEU A 140 9.42 1.28 9.70
N PRO A 141 9.92 0.08 10.05
CA PRO A 141 9.07 -0.95 10.64
C PRO A 141 8.32 -0.48 11.90
N GLN A 142 8.97 0.28 12.79
CA GLN A 142 8.35 0.79 14.01
C GLN A 142 7.19 1.75 13.72
N SER A 143 7.27 2.55 12.67
CA SER A 143 6.18 3.46 12.27
C SER A 143 4.93 2.71 11.80
N LEU A 144 5.07 1.48 11.30
CA LEU A 144 3.97 0.63 10.84
C LEU A 144 3.33 -0.18 11.97
N ALA A 145 4.09 -0.52 13.01
CA ALA A 145 3.67 -1.45 14.06
C ALA A 145 2.27 -1.19 14.64
N PRO A 146 1.84 0.06 14.94
CA PRO A 146 0.51 0.33 15.45
C PRO A 146 -0.63 0.01 14.47
N PHE A 147 -0.35 -0.03 13.17
CA PHE A 147 -1.36 -0.17 12.12
C PHE A 147 -1.48 -1.62 11.61
N ILE A 148 -0.39 -2.38 11.60
CA ILE A 148 -0.31 -3.74 11.05
C ILE A 148 -1.42 -4.66 11.55
N PRO A 149 -1.80 -4.70 12.85
CA PRO A 149 -2.84 -5.61 13.34
C PRO A 149 -4.23 -5.34 12.75
N HIS A 150 -4.48 -4.13 12.29
CA HIS A 150 -5.82 -3.64 11.96
C HIS A 150 -6.05 -3.36 10.48
N HIS A 151 -4.99 -3.33 9.66
CA HIS A 151 -5.06 -2.94 8.26
C HIS A 151 -4.32 -3.94 7.37
N ASP A 152 -4.68 -3.99 6.11
CA ASP A 152 -4.07 -4.85 5.09
C ASP A 152 -3.27 -4.07 4.05
N ALA A 153 -3.35 -2.73 4.10
CA ALA A 153 -2.53 -1.81 3.32
C ALA A 153 -2.30 -0.51 4.08
N LEU A 154 -1.15 0.10 3.89
CA LEU A 154 -0.72 1.33 4.57
C LEU A 154 -0.06 2.27 3.56
N LEU A 155 -0.30 3.57 3.71
CA LEU A 155 0.56 4.60 3.14
C LEU A 155 1.73 4.88 4.08
N LEU A 156 2.92 5.03 3.51
CA LEU A 156 4.17 5.32 4.22
C LEU A 156 4.54 6.77 3.98
N ALA A 157 4.51 7.62 5.02
CA ALA A 157 4.75 9.06 4.88
C ALA A 157 6.04 9.36 4.12
N ASN A 158 5.95 10.19 3.06
CA ASN A 158 7.05 10.58 2.18
C ASN A 158 7.84 9.42 1.54
N HIS A 159 7.19 8.26 1.35
CA HIS A 159 7.89 7.08 0.86
C HIS A 159 7.07 6.34 -0.22
N GLY A 160 5.97 5.71 0.14
CA GLY A 160 5.19 4.88 -0.78
C GLY A 160 4.03 4.18 -0.10
N ALA A 161 3.80 2.92 -0.46
CA ALA A 161 2.73 2.10 0.10
C ALA A 161 3.19 0.66 0.32
N VAL A 162 2.59 -0.03 1.29
CA VAL A 162 2.73 -1.46 1.49
C VAL A 162 1.36 -2.11 1.59
N ALA A 163 1.18 -3.25 0.93
CA ALA A 163 -0.01 -4.09 1.01
C ALA A 163 0.40 -5.55 1.25
N TYR A 164 -0.41 -6.27 1.98
CA TYR A 164 -0.10 -7.64 2.35
C TYR A 164 -1.36 -8.50 2.48
N GLY A 165 -1.20 -9.81 2.44
CA GLY A 165 -2.34 -10.74 2.46
C GLY A 165 -1.93 -12.20 2.56
N PRO A 166 -2.93 -13.10 2.50
CA PRO A 166 -2.69 -14.54 2.61
C PRO A 166 -1.95 -15.14 1.40
N GLU A 167 -1.87 -14.41 0.29
CA GLU A 167 -1.18 -14.85 -0.92
C GLU A 167 -0.74 -13.65 -1.77
N LEU A 168 0.17 -13.88 -2.70
CA LEU A 168 0.78 -12.83 -3.55
C LEU A 168 -0.23 -12.08 -4.39
N GLU A 169 -1.20 -12.76 -5.01
CA GLU A 169 -2.23 -12.11 -5.82
C GLU A 169 -3.13 -11.21 -4.97
N THR A 170 -3.49 -11.64 -3.76
CA THR A 170 -4.27 -10.80 -2.84
C THR A 170 -3.49 -9.55 -2.41
N ALA A 171 -2.21 -9.70 -2.06
CA ALA A 171 -1.37 -8.57 -1.68
C ALA A 171 -1.21 -7.56 -2.84
N PHE A 172 -1.02 -8.07 -4.06
CA PHE A 172 -0.92 -7.24 -5.25
C PHE A 172 -2.25 -6.56 -5.59
N ALA A 173 -3.37 -7.28 -5.58
CA ALA A 173 -4.70 -6.70 -5.85
C ALA A 173 -5.04 -5.58 -4.84
N ARG A 174 -4.63 -5.72 -3.58
CA ARG A 174 -4.75 -4.65 -2.57
C ARG A 174 -3.91 -3.42 -2.92
N MET A 175 -2.72 -3.60 -3.46
CA MET A 175 -1.87 -2.49 -3.95
C MET A 175 -2.53 -1.79 -5.15
N GLU A 176 -3.06 -2.54 -6.11
CA GLU A 176 -3.81 -1.98 -7.24
C GLU A 176 -5.05 -1.21 -6.78
N THR A 177 -5.82 -1.78 -5.84
CA THR A 177 -7.01 -1.13 -5.28
C THR A 177 -6.65 0.17 -4.56
N LEU A 178 -5.54 0.19 -3.78
CA LEU A 178 -5.03 1.39 -3.12
C LEU A 178 -4.73 2.49 -4.13
N GLU A 179 -3.97 2.18 -5.16
CA GLU A 179 -3.59 3.15 -6.21
C GLU A 179 -4.80 3.67 -6.98
N HIS A 180 -5.72 2.77 -7.35
CA HIS A 180 -6.96 3.14 -8.03
C HIS A 180 -7.85 4.03 -7.16
N PHE A 181 -7.96 3.73 -5.87
CA PHE A 181 -8.68 4.53 -4.90
C PHE A 181 -8.06 5.93 -4.72
N ALA A 182 -6.74 6.00 -4.61
CA ALA A 182 -6.01 7.27 -4.55
C ALA A 182 -6.29 8.13 -5.78
N LYS A 183 -6.20 7.54 -6.98
CA LYS A 183 -6.49 8.21 -8.25
C LYS A 183 -7.92 8.75 -8.31
N ILE A 184 -8.92 7.93 -7.97
CA ILE A 184 -10.33 8.35 -7.95
C ILE A 184 -10.56 9.45 -6.91
N THR A 185 -9.96 9.32 -5.72
CA THR A 185 -10.09 10.31 -4.65
C THR A 185 -9.52 11.67 -5.09
N LEU A 186 -8.36 11.68 -5.76
CA LEU A 186 -7.80 12.91 -6.32
C LEU A 186 -8.73 13.54 -7.36
N ILE A 187 -9.23 12.74 -8.31
CA ILE A 187 -10.16 13.21 -9.34
C ILE A 187 -11.45 13.79 -8.70
N ALA A 188 -12.02 13.09 -7.70
CA ALA A 188 -13.22 13.56 -7.01
C ALA A 188 -12.99 14.91 -6.31
N ARG A 189 -11.82 15.12 -5.71
CA ARG A 189 -11.42 16.40 -5.08
C ARG A 189 -11.24 17.52 -6.11
N LEU A 190 -10.76 17.20 -7.32
CA LEU A 190 -10.58 18.17 -8.40
C LEU A 190 -11.91 18.58 -9.07
N VAL A 191 -12.87 17.66 -9.17
CA VAL A 191 -14.18 17.95 -9.79
C VAL A 191 -15.22 18.50 -8.82
N GLY A 192 -15.00 18.31 -7.52
CA GLY A 192 -15.91 18.82 -6.50
C GLY A 192 -15.56 18.34 -5.09
N LYS A 193 -16.55 18.36 -4.20
CA LYS A 193 -16.42 17.81 -2.85
C LYS A 193 -16.81 16.34 -2.85
N PRO A 194 -15.90 15.42 -2.48
CA PRO A 194 -16.26 14.00 -2.35
C PRO A 194 -17.40 13.79 -1.35
N HIS A 195 -18.33 12.90 -1.66
CA HIS A 195 -19.41 12.49 -0.78
C HIS A 195 -19.06 11.15 -0.14
N GLU A 196 -19.05 11.11 1.18
CA GLU A 196 -18.87 9.89 1.95
C GLU A 196 -20.14 9.05 1.89
N LEU A 197 -19.99 7.72 1.88
CA LEU A 197 -21.12 6.82 2.00
C LEU A 197 -21.78 6.97 3.38
N PRO A 198 -23.12 6.89 3.46
CA PRO A 198 -23.83 7.01 4.72
C PRO A 198 -23.53 5.79 5.64
N PRO A 199 -23.58 5.96 6.96
CA PRO A 199 -23.22 4.92 7.93
C PRO A 199 -23.94 3.59 7.74
N ASP A 200 -25.23 3.63 7.41
CA ASP A 200 -26.04 2.43 7.17
C ASP A 200 -25.61 1.65 5.92
N ALA A 201 -25.12 2.33 4.89
CA ALA A 201 -24.52 1.68 3.72
C ALA A 201 -23.18 1.05 4.05
N ILE A 202 -22.36 1.72 4.88
CA ILE A 202 -21.07 1.20 5.33
C ILE A 202 -21.26 -0.09 6.14
N GLU A 203 -22.21 -0.11 7.09
CA GLU A 203 -22.50 -1.32 7.87
C GLU A 203 -22.92 -2.49 6.99
N LYS A 204 -23.80 -2.27 6.01
CA LYS A 204 -24.19 -3.30 5.04
C LYS A 204 -23.00 -3.83 4.24
N LEU A 205 -22.09 -2.96 3.83
CA LEU A 205 -20.87 -3.36 3.11
C LEU A 205 -19.92 -4.18 4.00
N LEU A 206 -19.78 -3.81 5.28
CA LEU A 206 -19.00 -4.58 6.24
C LEU A 206 -19.58 -5.97 6.47
N ASP A 207 -20.90 -6.11 6.56
CA ASP A 207 -21.57 -7.41 6.65
C ASP A 207 -21.37 -8.26 5.38
N VAL A 208 -21.38 -7.64 4.21
CA VAL A 208 -21.06 -8.34 2.95
C VAL A 208 -19.60 -8.78 2.94
N ARG A 209 -18.67 -7.92 3.35
CA ARG A 209 -17.23 -8.21 3.46
C ARG A 209 -16.98 -9.43 4.36
N GLU A 210 -17.63 -9.48 5.54
CA GLU A 210 -17.53 -10.59 6.48
C GLU A 210 -18.03 -11.90 5.86
N ARG A 211 -19.24 -11.88 5.28
CA ARG A 211 -19.85 -13.06 4.64
C ARG A 211 -19.08 -13.56 3.43
N ALA A 212 -18.44 -12.68 2.69
CA ALA A 212 -17.63 -13.01 1.51
C ALA A 212 -16.22 -13.53 1.87
N GLY A 213 -15.84 -13.51 3.17
CA GLY A 213 -14.52 -13.94 3.60
C GLY A 213 -13.37 -13.00 3.23
N TYR A 214 -13.67 -11.75 2.88
CA TYR A 214 -12.64 -10.74 2.60
C TYR A 214 -11.99 -10.15 3.87
N MET A 215 -12.44 -10.60 5.04
CA MET A 215 -11.87 -10.15 6.30
C MET A 215 -10.56 -10.89 6.59
N SER A 216 -9.54 -10.14 6.93
CA SER A 216 -8.36 -10.68 7.58
C SER A 216 -8.72 -11.11 9.01
N ALA A 217 -8.05 -12.15 9.52
CA ALA A 217 -8.34 -12.72 10.84
C ALA A 217 -8.34 -11.62 11.92
N GLY A 218 -9.51 -11.35 12.51
CA GLY A 218 -9.68 -10.48 13.66
C GLY A 218 -10.08 -9.03 13.41
N THR A 219 -10.29 -8.61 12.15
CA THR A 219 -10.71 -7.22 11.86
C THR A 219 -12.10 -7.17 11.22
N ARG A 220 -13.12 -6.95 12.03
CA ARG A 220 -14.44 -6.55 11.53
C ARG A 220 -14.35 -5.10 11.06
N GLY A 221 -13.99 -4.90 9.79
CA GLY A 221 -13.88 -3.57 9.18
C GLY A 221 -13.03 -2.63 10.03
N CYS A 222 -12.59 -1.53 9.51
CA CYS A 222 -11.73 -0.63 10.24
C CYS A 222 -12.39 -0.01 11.48
N GLN A 223 -12.45 -0.72 12.60
CA GLN A 223 -12.82 -0.12 13.89
C GLN A 223 -11.91 1.07 14.22
N ALA A 224 -10.65 1.00 13.81
CA ALA A 224 -9.68 2.09 13.97
C ALA A 224 -9.99 3.32 13.10
N CYS A 225 -10.73 3.16 11.98
CA CYS A 225 -11.14 4.27 11.12
C CYS A 225 -12.51 4.86 11.50
N GLY A 226 -13.14 4.40 12.58
CA GLY A 226 -14.41 4.94 13.05
C GLY A 226 -15.61 4.67 12.13
N TYR A 227 -15.49 3.74 11.17
CA TYR A 227 -16.63 3.39 10.29
C TYR A 227 -17.80 2.76 11.05
N SER A 228 -17.53 2.15 12.21
CA SER A 228 -18.54 1.37 12.94
C SER A 228 -19.42 2.16 13.90
N GLN A 229 -19.23 3.46 14.12
CA GLN A 229 -20.05 4.21 15.10
C GLN A 229 -20.14 5.73 14.83
N GLY A 230 -20.35 6.21 13.62
CA GLY A 230 -20.72 7.60 13.38
C GLY A 230 -19.75 8.68 13.90
N HIS A 231 -18.55 8.32 14.27
CA HIS A 231 -17.53 9.23 14.77
C HIS A 231 -16.51 9.48 13.66
N SER A 232 -16.50 10.71 13.17
CA SER A 232 -15.40 11.31 12.41
C SER A 232 -14.17 11.38 13.31
N SER A 233 -13.53 10.25 13.55
CA SER A 233 -12.20 10.24 14.13
C SER A 233 -11.23 9.77 13.04
N THR A 234 -10.41 10.69 12.57
CA THR A 234 -9.14 10.38 11.91
C THR A 234 -8.56 9.11 12.50
N CYS A 235 -7.99 8.21 11.68
CA CYS A 235 -7.16 7.08 12.13
C CYS A 235 -5.96 7.61 12.92
N ALA A 236 -6.23 8.14 14.09
CA ALA A 236 -5.27 8.75 14.98
C ALA A 236 -4.76 7.72 15.97
N VAL A 237 -4.14 6.63 15.47
CA VAL A 237 -3.20 5.89 16.28
C VAL A 237 -1.85 6.54 16.05
N GLY A 238 -1.49 7.47 16.94
CA GLY A 238 -0.18 8.10 16.95
C GLY A 238 -0.06 9.36 16.07
N SER A 239 -1.03 10.28 16.16
CA SER A 239 -0.75 11.67 15.79
C SER A 239 0.20 12.26 16.83
N ALA A 240 1.51 12.10 16.64
CA ALA A 240 2.41 13.14 17.07
C ALA A 240 2.01 14.37 16.25
N THR A 241 1.10 15.17 16.80
CA THR A 241 0.70 16.46 16.27
C THR A 241 1.92 17.38 16.29
N ARG A 242 2.72 17.32 15.24
CA ARG A 242 3.40 18.53 14.80
C ARG A 242 2.39 19.27 13.94
N SER A 243 1.72 20.23 14.54
CA SER A 243 0.98 21.26 13.85
C SER A 243 1.95 21.99 12.91
N TYR A 244 2.04 21.54 11.68
CA TYR A 244 2.41 22.46 10.62
C TYR A 244 1.16 23.33 10.45
N GLY A 245 1.30 24.58 10.87
CA GLY A 245 0.26 25.56 10.74
C GLY A 245 -0.17 25.64 9.29
N ALA A 246 -1.34 25.15 9.00
CA ALA A 246 -2.11 25.57 7.86
C ALA A 246 -2.59 26.99 8.20
N ASN A 247 -1.72 27.96 7.98
CA ASN A 247 -2.13 29.34 7.89
C ASN A 247 -2.88 29.50 6.59
N GLY A 248 -4.18 29.80 6.72
CA GLY A 248 -4.94 30.60 5.77
C GLY A 248 -5.29 29.90 4.46
N ASP A 249 -6.54 30.02 4.14
CA ASP A 249 -7.21 30.01 2.83
C ASP A 249 -6.31 30.20 1.59
N ASP A 250 -5.43 29.27 1.27
CA ASP A 250 -4.82 29.16 -0.05
C ASP A 250 -5.72 28.32 -0.96
N THR A 251 -6.97 28.78 -1.13
CA THR A 251 -7.82 28.33 -2.22
C THR A 251 -7.28 28.93 -3.52
N VAL A 252 -6.58 28.14 -4.32
CA VAL A 252 -6.29 28.52 -5.71
C VAL A 252 -7.60 28.41 -6.49
N THR A 253 -8.22 29.54 -6.76
CA THR A 253 -9.40 29.61 -7.63
C THR A 253 -8.94 29.61 -9.09
N LEU A 254 -9.04 28.46 -9.73
CA LEU A 254 -8.77 28.35 -11.16
C LEU A 254 -10.08 28.53 -11.95
N THR A 255 -10.03 29.32 -13.00
CA THR A 255 -11.10 29.32 -13.98
C THR A 255 -11.14 27.97 -14.70
N ARG A 256 -12.30 27.60 -15.24
CA ARG A 256 -12.47 26.37 -16.04
C ARG A 256 -11.43 26.26 -17.17
N ARG A 257 -11.03 27.39 -17.74
CA ARG A 257 -10.04 27.50 -18.81
C ARG A 257 -8.62 27.18 -18.32
N GLU A 258 -8.25 27.69 -17.15
CA GLU A 258 -6.94 27.42 -16.53
C GLU A 258 -6.82 25.97 -16.08
N LEU A 259 -7.87 25.40 -15.49
CA LEU A 259 -7.92 23.99 -15.13
C LEU A 259 -7.79 23.10 -16.37
N THR A 260 -8.49 23.42 -17.46
CA THR A 260 -8.38 22.67 -18.73
C THR A 260 -6.97 22.76 -19.32
N ALA A 261 -6.33 23.92 -19.23
CA ALA A 261 -4.95 24.12 -19.70
C ALA A 261 -3.95 23.26 -18.88
N LEU A 262 -4.07 23.24 -17.55
CA LEU A 262 -3.24 22.44 -16.68
C LEU A 262 -3.42 20.93 -16.93
N ILE A 263 -4.65 20.45 -17.08
CA ILE A 263 -4.94 19.04 -17.39
C ILE A 263 -4.36 18.67 -18.77
N THR A 264 -4.49 19.56 -19.75
CA THR A 264 -3.96 19.31 -21.10
C THR A 264 -2.44 19.26 -21.11
N GLU A 265 -1.77 20.11 -20.34
CA GLU A 265 -0.31 20.14 -20.23
C GLU A 265 0.20 18.92 -19.48
N ALA A 266 -0.44 18.53 -18.38
CA ALA A 266 -0.12 17.30 -17.66
C ALA A 266 -0.27 16.05 -18.56
N ALA A 267 -1.34 15.99 -19.35
CA ALA A 267 -1.54 14.90 -20.32
C ALA A 267 -0.47 14.87 -21.42
N ARG A 268 0.00 16.04 -21.87
CA ARG A 268 1.09 16.14 -22.85
C ARG A 268 2.44 15.69 -22.28
N LEU A 269 2.73 16.03 -21.02
CA LEU A 269 3.95 15.59 -20.33
C LEU A 269 3.98 14.07 -20.21
N VAL A 270 2.89 13.46 -19.74
CA VAL A 270 2.76 12.01 -19.64
C VAL A 270 2.89 11.33 -21.02
N ALA A 271 2.28 11.90 -22.07
CA ALA A 271 2.37 11.36 -23.44
C ALA A 271 3.78 11.48 -24.08
N ARG A 272 4.66 12.34 -23.56
CA ARG A 272 6.06 12.46 -23.99
C ARG A 272 6.98 11.44 -23.33
N GLU A 273 6.63 10.96 -22.13
CA GLU A 273 7.42 9.95 -21.40
C GLU A 273 7.10 8.51 -21.85
N ILE A 274 6.00 8.29 -22.57
CA ILE A 274 5.58 6.97 -23.09
C ILE A 274 6.17 6.69 -24.51
N LYS A 275 6.91 7.60 -25.11
CA LYS A 275 7.66 7.39 -26.34
C LYS A 275 9.14 7.15 -26.08
#